data_9634a37fa5526c9c8e36f1bbb7dd3c23
#
_entry.id   9634a37fa5526c9c8e36f1bbb7dd3c23
#
_cell.length_a   1.000
_cell.length_b   1.000
_cell.length_c   1.000
_cell.angle_alpha   90.00
_cell.angle_beta   90.00
_cell.angle_gamma   90.00
#
_symmetry.space_group_name_H-M   'P 1'
#
loop_
_entity.id
_entity.type
_entity.pdbx_description
1 polymer ?
#
loop_
_entity_poly.entity_id
_entity_poly.type
_entity_poly.pdbx_seq_one_letter_code
_entity_poly.pdbx_strand_id
1 'polypeptide(L)'
;EKYYKWTDSLTETPDDGKAFFGRDAFANYIIVGSLQLGHEIFRVEDGHVIMDFDRTAMKRLWDNYYIPYVNGYFGAFGKFRSDDVKTGQLAAFVGSTSGFAYFPTSVTLEDGTSYPIESKVYPLPNFSGTEPCAVQQGAGMMILKSEEKREYAASTFLKWFTGVDNNIRFSVSSGYLPVKKEAGVKERLEPVL
;
A
#
# COMPACT_ATOMS: atom_id res chain seq x y z
N GLU A 1 10.96 0.15 -19.14
CA GLU A 1 9.62 0.01 -18.55
C GLU A 1 8.60 0.13 -19.67
N LYS A 2 7.64 -0.81 -19.72
CA LYS A 2 6.54 -0.76 -20.70
C LYS A 2 5.30 -0.25 -20.00
N TYR A 3 4.72 0.82 -20.52
CA TYR A 3 3.45 1.35 -20.08
C TYR A 3 2.36 0.85 -21.02
N TYR A 4 1.23 0.49 -20.42
CA TYR A 4 0.05 0.05 -21.18
C TYR A 4 -1.09 1.02 -20.91
N LYS A 5 -1.67 1.55 -21.97
CA LYS A 5 -2.94 2.25 -21.90
C LYS A 5 -4.04 1.20 -21.90
N TRP A 6 -4.94 1.29 -20.92
CA TRP A 6 -6.18 0.54 -20.97
C TRP A 6 -7.09 1.23 -21.98
N THR A 7 -7.29 0.57 -23.09
CA THR A 7 -8.32 0.99 -24.05
C THR A 7 -9.43 -0.01 -23.99
N ASP A 8 -10.64 0.44 -23.72
CA ASP A 8 -11.80 -0.37 -24.00
C ASP A 8 -11.83 -0.62 -25.51
N SER A 9 -11.91 -1.88 -25.90
CA SER A 9 -12.00 -2.24 -27.33
C SER A 9 -13.26 -1.70 -28.03
N LEU A 10 -14.20 -1.14 -27.26
CA LEU A 10 -15.46 -0.60 -27.73
C LEU A 10 -15.47 0.93 -27.79
N THR A 11 -14.52 1.63 -27.16
CA THR A 11 -14.42 3.08 -27.18
C THR A 11 -13.01 3.49 -27.56
N GLU A 12 -12.83 3.99 -28.75
CA GLU A 12 -11.57 4.58 -29.22
C GLU A 12 -11.29 5.97 -28.61
N THR A 13 -12.05 6.37 -27.61
CA THR A 13 -11.95 7.70 -27.02
C THR A 13 -10.89 7.72 -25.90
N PRO A 14 -9.97 8.71 -25.90
CA PRO A 14 -8.94 8.86 -24.88
C PRO A 14 -9.46 9.09 -23.45
N ASP A 15 -10.74 9.45 -23.31
CA ASP A 15 -11.39 9.87 -22.07
C ASP A 15 -12.48 8.89 -21.59
N ASP A 16 -12.26 7.57 -21.74
CA ASP A 16 -13.21 6.56 -21.25
C ASP A 16 -13.22 6.44 -19.71
N GLY A 17 -12.46 7.27 -18.99
CA GLY A 17 -12.35 7.25 -17.55
C GLY A 17 -11.60 6.04 -17.00
N LYS A 18 -10.86 5.31 -17.82
CA LYS A 18 -10.12 4.11 -17.43
C LYS A 18 -8.61 4.29 -17.53
N ALA A 19 -7.88 3.65 -16.62
CA ALA A 19 -6.43 3.56 -16.67
C ALA A 19 -5.99 2.15 -16.26
N PHE A 20 -4.79 1.77 -16.65
CA PHE A 20 -4.29 0.44 -16.30
C PHE A 20 -3.86 0.36 -14.84
N PHE A 21 -3.22 1.41 -14.30
CA PHE A 21 -2.52 1.34 -13.03
C PHE A 21 -2.77 2.58 -12.17
N GLY A 22 -2.82 2.38 -10.86
CA GLY A 22 -2.92 3.46 -9.88
C GLY A 22 -2.06 3.24 -8.64
N ARG A 23 -1.94 4.27 -7.82
CA ARG A 23 -1.23 4.20 -6.54
C ARG A 23 -2.05 4.85 -5.44
N ASP A 24 -2.14 4.18 -4.31
CA ASP A 24 -2.44 4.82 -3.04
C ASP A 24 -1.15 5.39 -2.43
N ALA A 25 -1.31 6.35 -1.51
CA ALA A 25 -0.21 6.90 -0.71
C ALA A 25 1.01 7.34 -1.55
N PHE A 26 0.83 8.35 -2.40
CA PHE A 26 1.88 8.86 -3.28
C PHE A 26 3.18 9.25 -2.55
N ALA A 27 3.08 9.74 -1.30
CA ALA A 27 4.25 10.02 -0.48
C ALA A 27 5.13 8.78 -0.27
N ASN A 28 4.52 7.60 -0.08
CA ASN A 28 5.27 6.35 0.05
C ASN A 28 6.02 5.99 -1.24
N TYR A 29 5.45 6.29 -2.39
CA TYR A 29 6.14 6.10 -3.66
C TYR A 29 7.43 6.94 -3.74
N ILE A 30 7.36 8.20 -3.29
CA ILE A 30 8.53 9.09 -3.28
C ILE A 30 9.58 8.58 -2.29
N ILE A 31 9.19 8.20 -1.08
CA ILE A 31 10.11 7.69 -0.05
C ILE A 31 10.79 6.39 -0.51
N VAL A 32 10.00 5.40 -0.90
CA VAL A 32 10.50 4.09 -1.35
C VAL A 32 11.34 4.22 -2.61
N GLY A 33 10.87 4.99 -3.59
CA GLY A 33 11.60 5.20 -4.83
C GLY A 33 12.93 5.91 -4.63
N SER A 34 13.00 6.88 -3.73
CA SER A 34 14.26 7.54 -3.37
C SER A 34 15.24 6.56 -2.72
N LEU A 35 14.78 5.74 -1.78
CA LEU A 35 15.60 4.70 -1.16
C LEU A 35 16.12 3.70 -2.20
N GLN A 36 15.27 3.24 -3.12
CA GLN A 36 15.67 2.37 -4.23
C GLN A 36 16.75 3.01 -5.10
N LEU A 37 16.69 4.33 -5.31
CA LEU A 37 17.67 5.08 -6.08
C LEU A 37 18.93 5.49 -5.27
N GLY A 38 19.04 5.02 -4.02
CA GLY A 38 20.20 5.27 -3.16
C GLY A 38 20.17 6.62 -2.43
N HIS A 39 19.00 7.27 -2.35
CA HIS A 39 18.84 8.58 -1.69
C HIS A 39 17.85 8.49 -0.54
N GLU A 40 18.29 8.83 0.65
CA GLU A 40 17.45 8.91 1.84
C GLU A 40 16.95 10.35 2.02
N ILE A 41 15.63 10.54 1.88
CA ILE A 41 15.01 11.87 2.00
C ILE A 41 15.12 12.43 3.42
N PHE A 42 15.01 11.57 4.43
CA PHE A 42 15.06 11.93 5.83
C PHE A 42 16.17 11.16 6.52
N ARG A 43 17.07 11.85 7.18
CA ARG A 43 18.07 11.27 8.07
C ARG A 43 18.20 12.06 9.35
N VAL A 44 18.68 11.44 10.40
CA VAL A 44 18.93 12.10 11.67
C VAL A 44 20.43 12.17 11.89
N GLU A 45 20.96 13.39 12.01
CA GLU A 45 22.36 13.65 12.33
C GLU A 45 22.40 14.56 13.58
N ASP A 46 23.17 14.17 14.58
CA ASP A 46 23.33 14.90 15.84
C ASP A 46 22.00 15.32 16.49
N GLY A 47 20.97 14.47 16.42
CA GLY A 47 19.63 14.71 16.98
C GLY A 47 18.76 15.66 16.15
N HIS A 48 19.21 16.09 14.98
CA HIS A 48 18.46 16.95 14.07
C HIS A 48 17.98 16.17 12.86
N VAL A 49 16.75 16.42 12.43
CA VAL A 49 16.21 15.87 11.18
C VAL A 49 16.75 16.70 10.01
N ILE A 50 17.42 16.02 9.10
CA ILE A 50 17.90 16.58 7.83
C ILE A 50 17.02 16.05 6.72
N MET A 51 16.55 16.96 5.87
CA MET A 51 15.83 16.62 4.64
C MET A 51 16.75 16.84 3.45
N ASP A 52 16.90 15.80 2.63
CA ASP A 52 17.78 15.84 1.46
C ASP A 52 17.01 15.33 0.23
N PHE A 53 16.70 16.25 -0.67
CA PHE A 53 16.03 15.94 -1.93
C PHE A 53 17.04 15.95 -3.09
N ASP A 54 17.53 14.78 -3.46
CA ASP A 54 18.32 14.68 -4.68
C ASP A 54 17.46 15.00 -5.91
N ARG A 55 17.86 16.04 -6.64
CA ARG A 55 17.08 16.54 -7.78
C ARG A 55 16.96 15.52 -8.91
N THR A 56 17.99 14.71 -9.13
CA THR A 56 17.99 13.70 -10.20
C THR A 56 17.05 12.55 -9.87
N ALA A 57 17.12 12.06 -8.62
CA ALA A 57 16.20 11.04 -8.12
C ALA A 57 14.75 11.52 -8.15
N MET A 58 14.50 12.74 -7.65
CA MET A 58 13.14 13.33 -7.67
C MET A 58 12.61 13.48 -9.09
N LYS A 59 13.43 13.96 -10.02
CA LYS A 59 13.03 14.07 -11.42
C LYS A 59 12.69 12.70 -12.02
N ARG A 60 13.51 11.68 -11.75
CA ARG A 60 13.27 10.31 -12.24
C ARG A 60 11.95 9.75 -11.68
N LEU A 61 11.68 9.95 -10.39
CA LEU A 61 10.43 9.52 -9.76
C LEU A 61 9.24 10.26 -10.34
N TRP A 62 9.36 11.58 -10.52
CA TRP A 62 8.32 12.39 -11.12
C TRP A 62 7.99 11.94 -12.53
N ASP A 63 8.99 11.84 -13.40
CA ASP A 63 8.81 11.44 -14.80
C ASP A 63 8.21 10.03 -14.91
N ASN A 64 8.65 9.10 -14.04
CA ASN A 64 8.14 7.72 -14.02
C ASN A 64 6.65 7.61 -13.60
N TYR A 65 6.12 8.63 -12.94
CA TYR A 65 4.70 8.67 -12.58
C TYR A 65 3.91 9.64 -13.46
N TYR A 66 4.41 10.87 -13.62
CA TYR A 66 3.70 11.93 -14.31
C TYR A 66 3.49 11.65 -15.81
N ILE A 67 4.53 11.16 -16.49
CA ILE A 67 4.43 10.88 -17.93
C ILE A 67 3.37 9.80 -18.21
N PRO A 68 3.35 8.63 -17.52
CA PRO A 68 2.25 7.68 -17.68
C PRO A 68 0.88 8.24 -17.30
N TYR A 69 0.82 9.11 -16.29
CA TYR A 69 -0.43 9.72 -15.85
C TYR A 69 -1.03 10.62 -16.92
N VAL A 70 -0.24 11.55 -17.49
CA VAL A 70 -0.73 12.46 -18.56
C VAL A 70 -1.03 11.74 -19.87
N ASN A 71 -0.46 10.55 -20.08
CA ASN A 71 -0.77 9.70 -21.22
C ASN A 71 -1.96 8.75 -20.98
N GLY A 72 -2.63 8.86 -19.84
CA GLY A 72 -3.79 8.04 -19.51
C GLY A 72 -3.48 6.58 -19.14
N TYR A 73 -2.21 6.23 -18.89
CA TYR A 73 -1.83 4.88 -18.45
C TYR A 73 -2.04 4.67 -16.95
N PHE A 74 -1.87 5.75 -16.18
CA PHE A 74 -2.07 5.80 -14.74
C PHE A 74 -3.27 6.67 -14.40
N GLY A 75 -4.01 6.29 -13.36
CA GLY A 75 -5.20 7.02 -12.95
C GLY A 75 -5.46 6.93 -11.45
N ALA A 76 -6.32 7.84 -11.00
CA ALA A 76 -6.83 7.91 -9.64
C ALA A 76 -8.20 8.60 -9.70
N PHE A 77 -9.27 7.87 -9.53
CA PHE A 77 -10.63 8.35 -9.78
C PHE A 77 -11.41 8.54 -8.46
N GLY A 78 -11.43 7.52 -7.59
CA GLY A 78 -12.06 7.57 -6.29
C GLY A 78 -11.10 7.88 -5.14
N LYS A 79 -11.56 7.69 -3.91
CA LYS A 79 -10.76 7.90 -2.70
C LYS A 79 -9.64 6.87 -2.57
N PHE A 80 -9.94 5.61 -2.83
CA PHE A 80 -8.99 4.49 -2.79
C PHE A 80 -8.94 3.79 -4.13
N ARG A 81 -7.76 3.28 -4.48
CA ARG A 81 -7.56 2.54 -5.74
C ARG A 81 -8.37 1.24 -5.79
N SER A 82 -8.62 0.62 -4.65
CA SER A 82 -9.54 -0.51 -4.56
C SER A 82 -10.96 -0.18 -5.01
N ASP A 83 -11.41 1.06 -4.80
CA ASP A 83 -12.72 1.50 -5.28
C ASP A 83 -12.74 1.63 -6.81
N ASP A 84 -11.67 2.14 -7.39
CA ASP A 84 -11.52 2.24 -8.85
C ASP A 84 -11.50 0.87 -9.55
N VAL A 85 -10.93 -0.15 -8.88
CA VAL A 85 -10.98 -1.53 -9.38
C VAL A 85 -12.40 -2.09 -9.29
N LYS A 86 -13.15 -1.82 -8.22
CA LYS A 86 -14.55 -2.26 -8.07
C LYS A 86 -15.46 -1.76 -9.19
N THR A 87 -15.15 -0.59 -9.73
CA THR A 87 -15.90 0.04 -10.83
C THR A 87 -15.32 -0.22 -12.21
N GLY A 88 -14.25 -1.01 -12.29
CA GLY A 88 -13.59 -1.34 -13.56
C GLY A 88 -12.75 -0.22 -14.16
N GLN A 89 -12.46 0.83 -13.39
CA GLN A 89 -11.66 1.96 -13.85
C GLN A 89 -10.16 1.72 -13.79
N LEU A 90 -9.70 0.76 -12.96
CA LEU A 90 -8.31 0.31 -12.87
C LEU A 90 -8.20 -1.20 -12.94
N ALA A 91 -7.12 -1.69 -13.56
CA ALA A 91 -6.77 -3.11 -13.60
C ALA A 91 -5.73 -3.51 -12.56
N ALA A 92 -4.89 -2.57 -12.13
CA ALA A 92 -3.83 -2.84 -11.16
C ALA A 92 -3.54 -1.62 -10.29
N PHE A 93 -3.10 -1.85 -9.06
CA PHE A 93 -2.69 -0.76 -8.19
C PHE A 93 -1.66 -1.19 -7.13
N VAL A 94 -0.97 -0.20 -6.57
CA VAL A 94 -0.14 -0.37 -5.37
C VAL A 94 -0.87 0.25 -4.18
N GLY A 95 -0.99 -0.52 -3.12
CA GLY A 95 -1.64 -0.12 -1.88
C GLY A 95 -1.00 -0.77 -0.65
N SER A 96 -1.59 -0.54 0.51
CA SER A 96 -1.21 -1.17 1.76
C SER A 96 -1.60 -2.65 1.79
N THR A 97 -0.82 -3.47 2.51
CA THR A 97 -1.19 -4.88 2.77
C THR A 97 -2.54 -5.00 3.49
N SER A 98 -2.90 -4.05 4.33
CA SER A 98 -4.23 -3.99 4.96
C SER A 98 -5.36 -3.80 3.96
N GLY A 99 -5.07 -3.33 2.74
CA GLY A 99 -6.02 -3.21 1.64
C GLY A 99 -6.52 -4.55 1.10
N PHE A 100 -5.82 -5.65 1.40
CA PHE A 100 -6.22 -6.99 0.96
C PHE A 100 -7.63 -7.38 1.40
N ALA A 101 -8.03 -7.00 2.60
CA ALA A 101 -9.39 -7.25 3.12
C ALA A 101 -10.50 -6.53 2.31
N TYR A 102 -10.14 -5.56 1.51
CA TYR A 102 -11.06 -4.77 0.65
C TYR A 102 -10.89 -5.09 -0.83
N PHE A 103 -10.11 -6.10 -1.16
CA PHE A 103 -9.88 -6.49 -2.55
C PHE A 103 -11.19 -6.97 -3.18
N PRO A 104 -11.60 -6.42 -4.33
CA PRO A 104 -12.84 -6.82 -4.95
C PRO A 104 -12.73 -8.23 -5.57
N THR A 105 -13.78 -9.00 -5.44
CA THR A 105 -13.97 -10.29 -6.14
C THR A 105 -14.84 -10.15 -7.38
N SER A 106 -15.40 -8.96 -7.60
CA SER A 106 -16.20 -8.62 -8.78
C SER A 106 -16.04 -7.15 -9.12
N VAL A 107 -16.24 -6.84 -10.37
CA VAL A 107 -16.40 -5.47 -10.89
C VAL A 107 -17.87 -5.22 -11.14
N THR A 108 -18.35 -4.05 -10.76
CA THR A 108 -19.70 -3.57 -11.08
C THR A 108 -19.59 -2.26 -11.87
N LEU A 109 -20.06 -2.28 -13.11
CA LEU A 109 -20.04 -1.13 -14.00
C LEU A 109 -21.17 -0.15 -13.66
N GLU A 110 -21.12 1.05 -14.21
CA GLU A 110 -22.13 2.11 -14.00
C GLU A 110 -23.55 1.70 -14.47
N ASP A 111 -23.64 0.86 -15.49
CA ASP A 111 -24.92 0.32 -15.98
C ASP A 111 -25.51 -0.79 -15.09
N GLY A 112 -24.84 -1.13 -13.98
CA GLY A 112 -25.23 -2.19 -13.06
C GLY A 112 -24.76 -3.59 -13.45
N THR A 113 -24.10 -3.75 -14.61
CA THR A 113 -23.51 -5.04 -15.01
C THR A 113 -22.38 -5.41 -14.05
N SER A 114 -22.37 -6.66 -13.59
CA SER A 114 -21.34 -7.17 -12.70
C SER A 114 -20.74 -8.46 -13.24
N TYR A 115 -19.42 -8.60 -13.08
CA TYR A 115 -18.69 -9.81 -13.46
C TYR A 115 -17.61 -10.14 -12.43
N PRO A 116 -17.31 -11.45 -12.21
CA PRO A 116 -16.28 -11.85 -11.26
C PRO A 116 -14.89 -11.55 -11.81
N ILE A 117 -13.95 -11.28 -10.89
CA ILE A 117 -12.53 -11.12 -11.20
C ILE A 117 -11.66 -11.96 -10.28
N GLU A 118 -10.52 -12.40 -10.79
CA GLU A 118 -9.45 -12.98 -10.00
C GLU A 118 -8.36 -11.94 -9.74
N SER A 119 -7.91 -11.87 -8.50
CA SER A 119 -6.85 -10.95 -8.09
C SER A 119 -5.56 -11.71 -7.80
N LYS A 120 -4.42 -11.11 -8.16
CA LYS A 120 -3.09 -11.61 -7.82
C LYS A 120 -2.28 -10.53 -7.13
N VAL A 121 -1.56 -10.92 -6.09
CA VAL A 121 -0.68 -10.02 -5.34
C VAL A 121 0.77 -10.30 -5.73
N TYR A 122 1.50 -9.25 -5.99
CA TYR A 122 2.91 -9.28 -6.33
C TYR A 122 3.72 -8.41 -5.37
N PRO A 123 5.01 -8.68 -5.18
CA PRO A 123 5.90 -7.77 -4.46
C PRO A 123 5.86 -6.36 -5.06
N LEU A 124 6.13 -5.36 -4.21
CA LEU A 124 6.22 -3.97 -4.66
C LEU A 124 7.27 -3.85 -5.78
N PRO A 125 6.93 -3.24 -6.93
CA PRO A 125 7.89 -3.02 -8.00
C PRO A 125 9.07 -2.16 -7.55
N ASN A 126 10.26 -2.49 -8.04
CA ASN A 126 11.45 -1.68 -7.85
C ASN A 126 12.07 -1.28 -9.18
N PHE A 127 12.88 -0.24 -9.17
CA PHE A 127 13.63 0.18 -10.35
C PHE A 127 14.66 -0.91 -10.74
N SER A 128 14.83 -1.10 -12.05
CA SER A 128 15.79 -2.09 -12.55
C SER A 128 17.20 -1.82 -12.02
N GLY A 129 17.84 -2.86 -11.51
CA GLY A 129 19.18 -2.79 -10.93
C GLY A 129 19.25 -2.21 -9.51
N THR A 130 18.10 -2.07 -8.84
CA THR A 130 18.05 -1.60 -7.44
C THR A 130 17.59 -2.71 -6.50
N GLU A 131 17.96 -2.57 -5.22
CA GLU A 131 17.48 -3.49 -4.19
C GLU A 131 16.01 -3.24 -3.84
N PRO A 132 15.21 -4.29 -3.65
CA PRO A 132 13.83 -4.14 -3.20
C PRO A 132 13.76 -3.49 -1.82
N CYS A 133 12.89 -2.51 -1.67
CA CYS A 133 12.56 -1.96 -0.37
C CYS A 133 11.08 -1.61 -0.30
N ALA A 134 10.56 -1.55 0.91
CA ALA A 134 9.17 -1.16 1.17
C ALA A 134 9.13 -0.29 2.43
N VAL A 135 8.17 0.63 2.47
CA VAL A 135 7.92 1.40 3.68
C VAL A 135 7.12 0.56 4.67
N GLN A 136 7.58 0.50 5.89
CA GLN A 136 6.80 -0.07 6.99
C GLN A 136 5.90 1.02 7.56
N GLN A 137 4.60 0.85 7.36
CA GLN A 137 3.58 1.68 7.97
C GLN A 137 2.81 0.89 9.01
N GLY A 138 2.43 1.52 10.10
CA GLY A 138 1.64 0.89 11.12
C GLY A 138 1.08 1.90 12.11
N ALA A 139 0.02 1.49 12.82
CA ALA A 139 -0.46 2.20 13.99
C ALA A 139 0.32 1.74 15.22
N GLY A 140 0.75 2.68 16.03
CA GLY A 140 1.36 2.41 17.33
C GLY A 140 0.37 2.64 18.46
N MET A 141 0.51 1.89 19.53
CA MET A 141 -0.21 2.11 20.78
C MET A 141 0.77 2.58 21.86
N MET A 142 0.36 3.60 22.61
CA MET A 142 1.15 4.12 23.72
C MET A 142 0.29 4.19 24.98
N ILE A 143 0.92 4.03 26.14
CA ILE A 143 0.28 4.23 27.43
C ILE A 143 0.54 5.67 27.84
N LEU A 144 -0.52 6.45 28.02
CA LEU A 144 -0.42 7.80 28.52
C LEU A 144 -0.22 7.77 30.04
N LYS A 145 0.59 8.68 30.57
CA LYS A 145 0.77 8.87 32.01
C LYS A 145 -0.58 9.17 32.67
N SER A 146 -0.94 8.41 33.71
CA SER A 146 -2.22 8.48 34.39
C SER A 146 -2.10 7.97 35.83
N GLU A 147 -3.22 7.56 36.43
CA GLU A 147 -3.23 6.86 37.71
C GLU A 147 -2.62 5.46 37.55
N GLU A 148 -1.88 4.99 38.53
CA GLU A 148 -1.16 3.71 38.52
C GLU A 148 -2.06 2.52 38.10
N LYS A 149 -3.30 2.47 38.61
CA LYS A 149 -4.26 1.41 38.26
C LYS A 149 -4.63 1.44 36.74
N ARG A 150 -4.74 2.62 36.14
CA ARG A 150 -5.05 2.78 34.71
C ARG A 150 -3.87 2.39 33.84
N GLU A 151 -2.67 2.80 34.24
CA GLU A 151 -1.43 2.42 33.55
C GLU A 151 -1.20 0.92 33.60
N TYR A 152 -1.45 0.30 34.76
CA TYR A 152 -1.39 -1.15 34.91
C TYR A 152 -2.42 -1.88 34.01
N ALA A 153 -3.66 -1.42 34.00
CA ALA A 153 -4.70 -1.99 33.14
C ALA A 153 -4.35 -1.86 31.66
N ALA A 154 -3.88 -0.69 31.23
CA ALA A 154 -3.45 -0.47 29.85
C ALA A 154 -2.25 -1.37 29.47
N SER A 155 -1.27 -1.49 30.35
CA SER A 155 -0.12 -2.38 30.16
C SER A 155 -0.54 -3.85 30.06
N THR A 156 -1.47 -4.29 30.91
CA THR A 156 -2.02 -5.64 30.89
C THR A 156 -2.77 -5.91 29.58
N PHE A 157 -3.60 -4.95 29.13
CA PHE A 157 -4.27 -5.05 27.83
C PHE A 157 -3.28 -5.17 26.68
N LEU A 158 -2.26 -4.31 26.62
CA LEU A 158 -1.27 -4.36 25.52
C LEU A 158 -0.48 -5.68 25.52
N LYS A 159 -0.12 -6.22 26.68
CA LYS A 159 0.52 -7.54 26.78
C LYS A 159 -0.39 -8.65 26.26
N TRP A 160 -1.67 -8.61 26.60
CA TRP A 160 -2.66 -9.55 26.10
C TRP A 160 -2.87 -9.38 24.57
N PHE A 161 -3.06 -8.15 24.08
CA PHE A 161 -3.32 -7.85 22.68
C PHE A 161 -2.15 -8.26 21.78
N THR A 162 -0.92 -8.04 22.23
CA THR A 162 0.30 -8.45 21.51
C THR A 162 0.71 -9.89 21.80
N GLY A 163 -0.07 -10.67 22.58
CA GLY A 163 0.13 -12.10 22.74
C GLY A 163 -0.02 -12.80 21.38
N VAL A 164 0.75 -13.88 21.16
CA VAL A 164 0.90 -14.50 19.83
C VAL A 164 -0.45 -14.80 19.18
N ASP A 165 -1.33 -15.50 19.89
CA ASP A 165 -2.61 -15.94 19.33
C ASP A 165 -3.58 -14.77 19.06
N ASN A 166 -3.62 -13.77 19.94
CA ASN A 166 -4.43 -12.57 19.75
C ASN A 166 -3.89 -11.72 18.61
N ASN A 167 -2.57 -11.64 18.49
CA ASN A 167 -1.91 -10.91 17.41
C ASN A 167 -2.16 -11.58 16.05
N ILE A 168 -2.14 -12.91 15.98
CA ILE A 168 -2.52 -13.67 14.78
C ILE A 168 -3.97 -13.35 14.38
N ARG A 169 -4.92 -13.47 15.32
CA ARG A 169 -6.34 -13.17 15.05
C ARG A 169 -6.53 -11.76 14.53
N PHE A 170 -5.88 -10.78 15.17
CA PHE A 170 -5.94 -9.39 14.72
C PHE A 170 -5.35 -9.22 13.31
N SER A 171 -4.19 -9.81 13.06
CA SER A 171 -3.51 -9.71 11.75
C SER A 171 -4.34 -10.30 10.62
N VAL A 172 -4.92 -11.48 10.81
CA VAL A 172 -5.78 -12.14 9.82
C VAL A 172 -7.04 -11.33 9.55
N SER A 173 -7.68 -10.76 10.58
CA SER A 173 -8.92 -10.00 10.40
C SER A 173 -8.72 -8.60 9.85
N SER A 174 -7.55 -7.99 10.04
CA SER A 174 -7.29 -6.59 9.69
C SER A 174 -6.36 -6.41 8.49
N GLY A 175 -5.65 -7.46 8.07
CA GLY A 175 -4.59 -7.39 7.05
C GLY A 175 -3.30 -6.71 7.53
N TYR A 176 -3.20 -6.34 8.81
CA TYR A 176 -1.94 -5.83 9.39
C TYR A 176 -0.96 -6.96 9.65
N LEU A 177 0.32 -6.68 9.48
CA LEU A 177 1.37 -7.64 9.82
C LEU A 177 1.47 -7.83 11.33
N PRO A 178 1.75 -9.07 11.82
CA PRO A 178 1.94 -9.31 13.22
C PRO A 178 3.19 -8.61 13.78
N VAL A 179 3.11 -8.13 15.03
CA VAL A 179 4.20 -7.43 15.71
C VAL A 179 5.22 -8.38 16.34
N LYS A 180 4.89 -9.67 16.48
CA LYS A 180 5.79 -10.70 16.98
C LYS A 180 6.23 -11.65 15.88
N LYS A 181 7.52 -11.96 15.84
CA LYS A 181 8.09 -12.90 14.86
C LYS A 181 7.41 -14.27 14.90
N GLU A 182 7.12 -14.77 16.12
CA GLU A 182 6.45 -16.06 16.31
C GLU A 182 5.02 -16.09 15.77
N ALA A 183 4.36 -14.94 15.67
CA ALA A 183 3.02 -14.81 15.07
C ALA A 183 3.06 -14.74 13.53
N GLY A 184 4.22 -14.44 12.95
CA GLY A 184 4.42 -14.36 11.50
C GLY A 184 4.85 -15.67 10.84
N VAL A 185 4.87 -16.78 11.57
CA VAL A 185 5.26 -18.10 11.03
C VAL A 185 4.10 -18.73 10.27
N LYS A 186 4.39 -19.26 9.10
CA LYS A 186 3.39 -19.82 8.18
C LYS A 186 2.52 -20.89 8.85
N GLU A 187 3.13 -21.80 9.60
CA GLU A 187 2.47 -22.92 10.29
C GLU A 187 1.43 -22.47 11.33
N ARG A 188 1.55 -21.22 11.82
CA ARG A 188 0.57 -20.63 12.75
C ARG A 188 -0.50 -19.81 12.06
N LEU A 189 -0.20 -19.28 10.88
CA LEU A 189 -1.15 -18.47 10.10
C LEU A 189 -2.09 -19.34 9.28
N GLU A 190 -1.60 -20.41 8.64
CA GLU A 190 -2.41 -21.30 7.79
C GLU A 190 -3.69 -21.84 8.45
N PRO A 191 -3.71 -22.25 9.75
CA PRO A 191 -4.94 -22.77 10.35
C PRO A 191 -6.03 -21.73 10.60
N VAL A 192 -5.73 -20.43 10.46
CA VAL A 192 -6.65 -19.32 10.75
C VAL A 192 -6.95 -18.45 9.53
N LEU A 193 -6.33 -18.75 8.40
CA LEU A 193 -6.64 -18.18 7.08
C LEU A 193 -7.76 -18.96 6.40
#